data_73eddb86b1db03295cfdda379965bf43
#
_entry.id   73eddb86b1db03295cfdda379965bf43
#
_cell.length_a   1.000
_cell.length_b   1.000
_cell.length_c   1.000
_cell.angle_alpha   90.00
_cell.angle_beta   90.00
_cell.angle_gamma   90.00
#
_symmetry.space_group_name_H-M   'P 1'
#
loop_
_entity.id
_entity.type
_entity.pdbx_description
1 polymer ?
#
loop_
_entity_poly.entity_id
_entity_poly.type
_entity_poly.pdbx_seq_one_letter_code
_entity_poly.pdbx_strand_id
1 'polypeptide(L)'
;MNKPVLIVISFSFILQLIVVVAVSEQATSDLDVITNKDELVIKGQYGTSISYSEIKEITLKRDLPNIKLRSNGFSAEHTNLGNFITQDGSHIMLFTHSDSCFIRIVTKKDEIYYLSCQESGNTVKVFNEIKKAFAGL
;
A
#
# COMPACT_ATOMS: atom_id res chain seq x y z
N MET A 1 -21.54 -3.21 41.23
CA MET A 1 -21.59 -3.77 39.88
C MET A 1 -21.55 -5.28 39.98
N ASN A 2 -22.47 -5.97 39.35
CA ASN A 2 -22.53 -7.42 39.42
C ASN A 2 -21.35 -8.08 38.70
N LYS A 3 -20.76 -9.14 39.31
CA LYS A 3 -19.62 -9.87 38.73
C LYS A 3 -19.75 -10.22 37.22
N PRO A 4 -20.91 -10.68 36.70
CA PRO A 4 -21.08 -10.97 35.27
C PRO A 4 -20.96 -9.73 34.38
N VAL A 5 -21.40 -8.57 34.83
CA VAL A 5 -21.27 -7.30 34.06
C VAL A 5 -19.82 -6.87 33.94
N LEU A 6 -19.04 -7.04 35.00
CA LEU A 6 -17.61 -6.74 35.01
C LEU A 6 -16.84 -7.63 34.02
N ILE A 7 -17.19 -8.92 33.96
CA ILE A 7 -16.57 -9.89 33.04
C ILE A 7 -16.87 -9.52 31.58
N VAL A 8 -18.09 -9.16 31.26
CA VAL A 8 -18.50 -8.76 29.90
C VAL A 8 -17.77 -7.49 29.47
N ILE A 9 -17.67 -6.49 30.34
CA ILE A 9 -16.93 -5.24 30.06
C ILE A 9 -15.44 -5.54 29.81
N SER A 10 -14.82 -6.36 30.65
CA SER A 10 -13.40 -6.73 30.49
C SER A 10 -13.16 -7.49 29.18
N PHE A 11 -14.05 -8.41 28.81
CA PHE A 11 -13.94 -9.17 27.57
C PHE A 11 -14.06 -8.28 26.33
N SER A 12 -15.00 -7.32 26.36
CA SER A 12 -15.16 -6.34 25.29
C SER A 12 -13.92 -5.45 25.11
N PHE A 13 -13.30 -5.03 26.22
CA PHE A 13 -12.09 -4.21 26.19
C PHE A 13 -10.88 -4.98 25.61
N ILE A 14 -10.73 -6.25 25.99
CA ILE A 14 -9.68 -7.12 25.48
C ILE A 14 -9.86 -7.36 23.96
N LEU A 15 -11.09 -7.61 23.52
CA LEU A 15 -11.39 -7.81 22.10
C LEU A 15 -11.07 -6.57 21.27
N GLN A 16 -11.42 -5.37 21.76
CA GLN A 16 -11.09 -4.11 21.11
C GLN A 16 -9.58 -3.87 21.03
N LEU A 17 -8.84 -4.21 22.10
CA LEU A 17 -7.39 -4.10 22.11
C LEU A 17 -6.73 -5.02 21.09
N ILE A 18 -7.19 -6.26 20.98
CA ILE A 18 -6.70 -7.23 19.99
C ILE A 18 -6.92 -6.73 18.57
N VAL A 19 -8.07 -6.17 18.27
CA VAL A 19 -8.38 -5.60 16.94
C VAL A 19 -7.45 -4.43 16.62
N VAL A 20 -7.22 -3.53 17.57
CA VAL A 20 -6.31 -2.37 17.38
C VAL A 20 -4.88 -2.83 17.13
N VAL A 21 -4.39 -3.82 17.88
CA VAL A 21 -3.03 -4.36 17.68
C VAL A 21 -2.90 -5.04 16.32
N ALA A 22 -3.86 -5.86 15.92
CA ALA A 22 -3.84 -6.54 14.63
C ALA A 22 -3.85 -5.56 13.44
N VAL A 23 -4.62 -4.47 13.52
CA VAL A 23 -4.64 -3.43 12.49
C VAL A 23 -3.33 -2.65 12.44
N SER A 24 -2.72 -2.36 13.59
CA SER A 24 -1.44 -1.65 13.65
C SER A 24 -0.27 -2.48 13.12
N GLU A 25 -0.25 -3.79 13.35
CA GLU A 25 0.78 -4.67 12.80
C GLU A 25 0.72 -4.75 11.26
N GLN A 26 -0.47 -4.81 10.68
CA GLN A 26 -0.62 -4.78 9.21
C GLN A 26 -0.19 -3.44 8.60
N ALA A 27 -0.43 -2.35 9.29
CA ALA A 27 -0.05 -1.01 8.84
C ALA A 27 1.45 -0.73 8.95
N THR A 28 2.17 -1.45 9.82
CA THR A 28 3.63 -1.32 10.02
C THR A 28 4.46 -2.33 9.23
N SER A 29 3.82 -3.33 8.59
CA SER A 29 4.52 -4.26 7.71
C SER A 29 5.02 -3.54 6.45
N ASP A 30 6.20 -3.94 5.97
CA ASP A 30 6.78 -3.40 4.74
C ASP A 30 5.97 -3.82 3.51
N LEU A 31 6.26 -3.20 2.36
CA LEU A 31 5.67 -3.56 1.08
C LEU A 31 5.90 -5.05 0.77
N ASP A 32 4.83 -5.77 0.53
CA ASP A 32 4.86 -7.17 0.12
C ASP A 32 4.23 -7.33 -1.27
N VAL A 33 5.04 -7.70 -2.24
CA VAL A 33 4.63 -7.91 -3.62
C VAL A 33 5.05 -9.28 -4.12
N ILE A 34 4.26 -9.85 -5.02
CA ILE A 34 4.58 -11.07 -5.74
C ILE A 34 4.59 -10.76 -7.24
N THR A 35 5.70 -11.05 -7.90
CA THR A 35 5.83 -10.97 -9.35
C THR A 35 5.51 -12.34 -9.96
N ASN A 36 4.27 -12.56 -10.34
CA ASN A 36 3.85 -13.75 -11.06
C ASN A 36 4.23 -13.64 -12.55
N LYS A 37 3.92 -14.67 -13.33
CA LYS A 37 4.18 -14.69 -14.78
C LYS A 37 3.41 -13.60 -15.52
N ASP A 38 2.14 -13.38 -15.16
CA ASP A 38 1.21 -12.53 -15.92
C ASP A 38 0.78 -11.27 -15.16
N GLU A 39 1.06 -11.20 -13.86
CA GLU A 39 0.58 -10.12 -13.00
C GLU A 39 1.53 -9.79 -11.84
N LEU A 40 1.47 -8.54 -11.41
CA LEU A 40 2.02 -8.08 -10.15
C LEU A 40 0.91 -8.10 -9.08
N VAL A 41 1.14 -8.81 -7.99
CA VAL A 41 0.22 -8.85 -6.84
C VAL A 41 0.81 -8.00 -5.71
N ILE A 42 0.05 -7.01 -5.26
CA ILE A 42 0.36 -6.19 -4.08
C ILE A 42 -0.49 -6.72 -2.94
N LYS A 43 0.14 -7.24 -1.90
CA LYS A 43 -0.54 -7.81 -0.74
C LYS A 43 -0.93 -6.74 0.29
N GLY A 44 -1.80 -7.12 1.22
CA GLY A 44 -2.23 -6.28 2.33
C GLY A 44 -3.70 -5.91 2.28
N GLN A 45 -4.14 -5.11 3.25
CA GLN A 45 -5.54 -4.73 3.43
C GLN A 45 -6.14 -3.99 2.21
N TYR A 46 -5.33 -3.16 1.56
CA TYR A 46 -5.71 -2.41 0.35
C TYR A 46 -5.13 -3.05 -0.91
N GLY A 47 -4.61 -4.28 -0.80
CA GLY A 47 -3.91 -4.97 -1.87
C GLY A 47 -4.74 -5.17 -3.13
N THR A 48 -4.04 -5.28 -4.25
CA THR A 48 -4.62 -5.47 -5.58
C THR A 48 -3.67 -6.23 -6.48
N SER A 49 -4.15 -6.66 -7.65
CA SER A 49 -3.28 -7.20 -8.68
C SER A 49 -3.36 -6.35 -9.95
N ILE A 50 -2.24 -6.26 -10.66
CA ILE A 50 -2.11 -5.51 -11.90
C ILE A 50 -1.55 -6.45 -12.96
N SER A 51 -2.32 -6.73 -14.01
CA SER A 51 -1.81 -7.50 -15.14
C SER A 51 -0.71 -6.73 -15.87
N TYR A 52 0.41 -7.38 -16.18
CA TYR A 52 1.50 -6.73 -16.94
C TYR A 52 1.04 -6.26 -18.31
N SER A 53 0.09 -6.95 -18.95
CA SER A 53 -0.49 -6.53 -20.23
C SER A 53 -1.25 -5.20 -20.17
N GLU A 54 -1.71 -4.80 -18.98
CA GLU A 54 -2.39 -3.52 -18.74
C GLU A 54 -1.43 -2.38 -18.36
N ILE A 55 -0.18 -2.68 -18.06
CA ILE A 55 0.81 -1.66 -17.68
C ILE A 55 1.29 -0.91 -18.91
N LYS A 56 1.27 0.41 -18.83
CA LYS A 56 1.79 1.35 -19.84
C LYS A 56 3.21 1.82 -19.50
N GLU A 57 3.47 2.09 -18.22
CA GLU A 57 4.73 2.69 -17.78
C GLU A 57 5.09 2.24 -16.36
N ILE A 58 6.37 1.99 -16.12
CA ILE A 58 6.93 1.73 -14.79
C ILE A 58 8.20 2.59 -14.65
N THR A 59 8.21 3.49 -13.67
CA THR A 59 9.32 4.43 -13.42
C THR A 59 9.64 4.57 -11.94
N LEU A 60 10.88 4.96 -11.62
CA LEU A 60 11.25 5.41 -10.29
C LEU A 60 11.03 6.93 -10.16
N LYS A 61 10.48 7.35 -9.04
CA LYS A 61 10.26 8.76 -8.66
C LYS A 61 10.87 9.04 -7.30
N ARG A 62 11.30 10.27 -7.08
CA ARG A 62 11.82 10.71 -5.77
C ARG A 62 10.73 11.22 -4.86
N ASP A 63 9.68 11.78 -5.43
CA ASP A 63 8.60 12.45 -4.72
C ASP A 63 7.24 11.89 -5.13
N LEU A 64 6.29 11.95 -4.21
CA LEU A 64 4.87 11.75 -4.48
C LEU A 64 4.24 13.07 -5.00
N PRO A 65 3.16 13.00 -5.79
CA PRO A 65 2.37 14.18 -6.09
C PRO A 65 1.75 14.76 -4.82
N ASN A 66 1.41 16.05 -4.85
CA ASN A 66 0.74 16.71 -3.74
C ASN A 66 -0.64 16.10 -3.50
N ILE A 67 -0.82 15.54 -2.32
CA ILE A 67 -2.08 14.91 -1.89
C ILE A 67 -3.04 15.98 -1.39
N LYS A 68 -4.28 15.95 -1.90
CA LYS A 68 -5.37 16.80 -1.45
C LYS A 68 -6.16 16.14 -0.31
N LEU A 69 -6.54 14.88 -0.50
CA LEU A 69 -7.28 14.12 0.49
C LEU A 69 -7.10 12.60 0.31
N ARG A 70 -7.35 11.88 1.39
CA ARG A 70 -7.47 10.44 1.42
C ARG A 70 -8.94 10.07 1.25
N SER A 71 -9.29 9.35 0.19
CA SER A 71 -10.68 8.93 -0.06
C SER A 71 -11.03 7.62 0.65
N ASN A 72 -10.14 6.65 0.63
CA ASN A 72 -10.26 5.38 1.35
C ASN A 72 -8.89 4.78 1.57
N GLY A 73 -8.38 4.84 2.79
CA GLY A 73 -7.05 4.35 3.07
C GLY A 73 -6.55 4.68 4.47
N PHE A 74 -5.27 4.42 4.68
CA PHE A 74 -4.55 4.61 5.93
C PHE A 74 -3.35 5.55 5.72
N SER A 75 -3.10 6.43 6.66
CA SER A 75 -1.89 7.25 6.71
C SER A 75 -1.37 7.34 8.16
N ALA A 76 -0.11 7.00 8.35
CA ALA A 76 0.60 7.20 9.61
C ALA A 76 2.10 7.36 9.33
N GLU A 77 2.73 8.38 9.90
CA GLU A 77 4.15 8.69 9.71
C GLU A 77 4.55 8.67 8.23
N HIS A 78 5.35 7.67 7.82
CA HIS A 78 5.86 7.51 6.47
C HIS A 78 5.05 6.50 5.63
N THR A 79 3.94 5.97 6.17
CA THR A 79 3.12 4.95 5.53
C THR A 79 1.83 5.54 4.99
N ASN A 80 1.56 5.30 3.70
CA ASN A 80 0.29 5.65 3.05
C ASN A 80 -0.21 4.44 2.27
N LEU A 81 -1.42 3.99 2.57
CA LEU A 81 -2.04 2.82 1.96
C LEU A 81 -3.45 3.15 1.48
N GLY A 82 -3.80 2.76 0.27
CA GLY A 82 -5.13 2.87 -0.29
C GLY A 82 -5.31 4.00 -1.31
N ASN A 83 -6.51 4.55 -1.39
CA ASN A 83 -6.92 5.51 -2.40
C ASN A 83 -6.79 6.96 -1.92
N PHE A 84 -6.17 7.78 -2.76
CA PHE A 84 -5.91 9.20 -2.51
C PHE A 84 -6.29 10.05 -3.72
N ILE A 85 -6.58 11.31 -3.49
CA ILE A 85 -6.84 12.32 -4.52
C ILE A 85 -5.76 13.39 -4.41
N THR A 86 -5.12 13.67 -5.53
CA THR A 86 -4.07 14.69 -5.64
C THR A 86 -4.65 16.10 -5.79
N GLN A 87 -3.82 17.13 -5.68
CA GLN A 87 -4.23 18.54 -5.81
C GLN A 87 -4.83 18.84 -7.19
N ASP A 88 -4.37 18.17 -8.24
CA ASP A 88 -4.90 18.30 -9.60
C ASP A 88 -6.18 17.47 -9.85
N GLY A 89 -6.67 16.75 -8.82
CA GLY A 89 -7.88 15.93 -8.89
C GLY A 89 -7.68 14.51 -9.40
N SER A 90 -6.44 14.08 -9.65
CA SER A 90 -6.16 12.71 -10.08
C SER A 90 -6.37 11.72 -8.95
N HIS A 91 -6.93 10.55 -9.27
CA HIS A 91 -7.05 9.42 -8.34
C HIS A 91 -5.80 8.56 -8.43
N ILE A 92 -5.17 8.29 -7.29
CA ILE A 92 -3.99 7.45 -7.19
C ILE A 92 -4.15 6.42 -6.08
N MET A 93 -3.43 5.31 -6.21
CA MET A 93 -3.33 4.29 -5.16
C MET A 93 -1.90 4.30 -4.61
N LEU A 94 -1.80 4.41 -3.28
CA LEU A 94 -0.54 4.40 -2.57
C LEU A 94 -0.35 3.09 -1.79
N PHE A 95 0.84 2.53 -1.91
CA PHE A 95 1.36 1.42 -1.11
C PHE A 95 2.78 1.80 -0.70
N THR A 96 2.90 2.87 0.08
CA THR A 96 4.20 3.51 0.37
C THR A 96 4.52 3.45 1.84
N HIS A 97 5.78 3.16 2.16
CA HIS A 97 6.31 3.01 3.51
C HIS A 97 7.55 3.88 3.76
N SER A 98 7.80 4.84 2.89
CA SER A 98 8.92 5.80 3.00
C SER A 98 8.56 7.14 2.39
N ASP A 99 9.41 8.15 2.62
CA ASP A 99 9.27 9.50 2.07
C ASP A 99 10.16 9.74 0.84
N SER A 100 10.86 8.73 0.39
CA SER A 100 11.78 8.82 -0.74
C SER A 100 11.80 7.54 -1.56
N CYS A 101 12.07 7.67 -2.84
CA CYS A 101 12.16 6.56 -3.78
C CYS A 101 10.85 5.74 -3.91
N PHE A 102 10.12 6.03 -4.95
CA PHE A 102 8.83 5.41 -5.23
C PHE A 102 8.84 4.74 -6.61
N ILE A 103 8.21 3.58 -6.71
CA ILE A 103 7.89 2.94 -7.98
C ILE A 103 6.54 3.50 -8.44
N ARG A 104 6.53 4.18 -9.58
CA ARG A 104 5.30 4.64 -10.20
C ARG A 104 4.90 3.71 -11.32
N ILE A 105 3.70 3.17 -11.25
CA ILE A 105 3.10 2.32 -12.29
C ILE A 105 1.88 3.04 -12.87
N VAL A 106 1.82 3.16 -14.18
CA VAL A 106 0.67 3.70 -14.90
C VAL A 106 0.11 2.63 -15.80
N THR A 107 -1.19 2.40 -15.74
CA THR A 107 -1.89 1.45 -16.60
C THR A 107 -2.37 2.11 -17.88
N LYS A 108 -2.78 1.29 -18.86
CA LYS A 108 -3.40 1.74 -20.11
C LYS A 108 -4.76 2.41 -19.92
N LYS A 109 -5.36 2.23 -18.73
CA LYS A 109 -6.60 2.91 -18.29
C LYS A 109 -6.31 4.17 -17.47
N ASP A 110 -5.04 4.62 -17.43
CA ASP A 110 -4.58 5.78 -16.67
C ASP A 110 -4.74 5.65 -15.14
N GLU A 111 -4.83 4.43 -14.61
CA GLU A 111 -4.71 4.17 -13.19
C GLU A 111 -3.25 4.35 -12.76
N ILE A 112 -3.03 5.00 -11.63
CA ILE A 112 -1.70 5.35 -11.13
C ILE A 112 -1.49 4.73 -9.75
N TYR A 113 -0.38 3.99 -9.62
CA TYR A 113 0.05 3.34 -8.39
C TYR A 113 1.43 3.85 -7.99
N TYR A 114 1.63 4.08 -6.71
CA TYR A 114 2.95 4.34 -6.12
C TYR A 114 3.25 3.29 -5.05
N LEU A 115 4.42 2.67 -5.15
CA LEU A 115 4.88 1.66 -4.21
C LEU A 115 6.24 2.06 -3.64
N SER A 116 6.47 1.83 -2.35
CA SER A 116 7.80 1.91 -1.76
C SER A 116 7.94 0.99 -0.55
N CYS A 117 9.12 0.42 -0.39
CA CYS A 117 9.55 -0.22 0.85
C CYS A 117 9.99 0.83 1.87
N GLN A 118 10.16 0.43 3.12
CA GLN A 118 10.71 1.29 4.18
C GLN A 118 12.11 1.79 3.82
N GLU A 119 12.93 0.93 3.22
CA GLU A 119 14.27 1.28 2.75
C GLU A 119 14.32 1.47 1.23
N SER A 120 14.90 2.58 0.79
CA SER A 120 15.03 2.92 -0.64
C SER A 120 15.76 1.85 -1.44
N GLY A 121 16.76 1.19 -0.86
CA GLY A 121 17.49 0.10 -1.51
C GLY A 121 16.58 -1.10 -1.82
N ASN A 122 15.65 -1.43 -0.94
CA ASN A 122 14.67 -2.48 -1.18
C ASN A 122 13.64 -2.07 -2.24
N THR A 123 13.24 -0.80 -2.27
CA THR A 123 12.39 -0.27 -3.33
C THR A 123 13.02 -0.44 -4.71
N VAL A 124 14.31 -0.16 -4.84
CA VAL A 124 15.07 -0.34 -6.11
C VAL A 124 15.14 -1.82 -6.51
N LYS A 125 15.34 -2.73 -5.55
CA LYS A 125 15.32 -4.18 -5.82
C LYS A 125 13.95 -4.63 -6.35
N VAL A 126 12.87 -4.24 -5.68
CA VAL A 126 11.49 -4.54 -6.11
C VAL A 126 11.22 -3.95 -7.50
N PHE A 127 11.65 -2.71 -7.76
CA PHE A 127 11.55 -2.09 -9.08
C PHE A 127 12.20 -2.95 -10.16
N ASN A 128 13.43 -3.42 -9.92
CA ASN A 128 14.16 -4.26 -10.89
C ASN A 128 13.45 -5.61 -11.11
N GLU A 129 12.90 -6.22 -10.08
CA GLU A 129 12.11 -7.46 -10.18
C GLU A 129 10.85 -7.26 -11.03
N ILE A 130 10.11 -6.19 -10.79
CA ILE A 130 8.90 -5.85 -11.57
C ILE A 130 9.28 -5.57 -13.03
N LYS A 131 10.34 -4.80 -13.28
CA LYS A 131 10.83 -4.50 -14.63
C LYS A 131 11.24 -5.76 -15.38
N LYS A 132 11.91 -6.69 -14.72
CA LYS A 132 12.31 -7.97 -15.29
C LYS A 132 11.09 -8.83 -15.67
N ALA A 133 10.10 -8.94 -14.79
CA ALA A 133 8.87 -9.67 -15.05
C ALA A 133 8.07 -9.02 -16.19
N PHE A 134 7.96 -7.70 -16.21
CA PHE A 134 7.30 -6.94 -17.27
C PHE A 134 8.00 -7.08 -18.63
N ALA A 135 9.33 -7.11 -18.69
CA ALA A 135 10.09 -7.27 -19.92
C ALA A 135 10.09 -8.71 -20.47
N GLY A 136 9.70 -9.69 -19.65
CA GLY A 136 9.60 -11.10 -20.05
C GLY A 136 8.30 -11.52 -20.74
N LEU A 137 7.43 -10.55 -21.07
CA LEU A 137 6.15 -10.78 -21.75
C LEU A 137 6.33 -11.00 -23.26
#